data_1375f3312a267e0f166ff919387a3153
#
_entry.id   1375f3312a267e0f166ff919387a3153
#
_cell.length_a   1.000
_cell.length_b   1.000
_cell.length_c   1.000
_cell.angle_alpha   90.00
_cell.angle_beta   90.00
_cell.angle_gamma   90.00
#
_symmetry.space_group_name_H-M   'P 1'
#
loop_
_entity.id
_entity.type
_entity.pdbx_description
1 polymer ?
#
loop_
_entity_poly.entity_id
_entity_poly.type
_entity_poly.pdbx_seq_one_letter_code
_entity_poly.pdbx_strand_id
1 'polypeptide(L)'
;MGQGTIRVLIVDDNHDLCEVLTGFLNSQSDMSVVGVAYDGIEALRKISELEPDVVVLDIIMPHLDGMGVLERLSEQRLNHRPKFVVLTALGQERIVQQLTDIGADYYVVKPFDIQTLADRIRQVMSSPQEIKGRKTIDYVPPPRDLHSEVTRLIHDMGIPANIRGYTYIREAIILVIGEPTLLNSVTKELYPRVAEIFDTTAARVERAIRHAIEIAWTRGNIELLN
;
A
#
# COMPACT_ATOMS: atom_id res chain seq x y z
N MET A 1 8.91 -26.44 22.97
CA MET A 1 7.49 -26.50 22.63
C MET A 1 7.40 -26.00 21.21
N GLY A 2 7.01 -26.87 20.26
CA GLY A 2 6.92 -26.50 18.86
C GLY A 2 5.88 -25.40 18.70
N GLN A 3 6.27 -24.25 18.15
CA GLN A 3 5.30 -23.26 17.72
C GLN A 3 4.45 -23.89 16.62
N GLY A 4 3.12 -23.94 16.82
CA GLY A 4 2.19 -24.42 15.81
C GLY A 4 2.31 -23.57 14.55
N THR A 5 2.02 -24.15 13.39
CA THR A 5 1.99 -23.44 12.11
C THR A 5 0.93 -22.33 12.15
N ILE A 6 1.31 -21.10 11.83
CA ILE A 6 0.42 -19.93 11.76
C ILE A 6 -0.57 -20.12 10.60
N ARG A 7 -1.86 -20.13 10.89
CA ARG A 7 -2.94 -20.30 9.92
C ARG A 7 -3.36 -18.94 9.37
N VAL A 8 -3.07 -18.69 8.11
CA VAL A 8 -3.28 -17.39 7.46
C VAL A 8 -4.48 -17.44 6.50
N LEU A 9 -5.41 -16.51 6.64
CA LEU A 9 -6.44 -16.22 5.63
C LEU A 9 -6.01 -14.96 4.84
N ILE A 10 -6.00 -15.05 3.52
CA ILE A 10 -5.72 -13.91 2.63
C ILE A 10 -7.05 -13.37 2.12
N VAL A 11 -7.23 -12.04 2.16
CA VAL A 11 -8.43 -11.35 1.71
C VAL A 11 -8.03 -10.15 0.86
N ASP A 12 -8.16 -10.27 -0.46
CA ASP A 12 -7.80 -9.24 -1.44
C ASP A 12 -8.53 -9.57 -2.75
N ASP A 13 -9.10 -8.59 -3.45
CA ASP A 13 -9.82 -8.80 -4.71
C ASP A 13 -8.87 -9.03 -5.91
N ASN A 14 -7.59 -8.78 -5.73
CA ASN A 14 -6.55 -9.07 -6.73
C ASN A 14 -6.12 -10.55 -6.67
N HIS A 15 -6.66 -11.35 -7.60
CA HIS A 15 -6.38 -12.79 -7.69
C HIS A 15 -4.91 -13.12 -7.87
N ASP A 16 -4.17 -12.34 -8.69
CA ASP A 16 -2.75 -12.58 -8.96
C ASP A 16 -1.92 -12.34 -7.69
N LEU A 17 -2.24 -11.29 -6.92
CA LEU A 17 -1.60 -11.02 -5.64
C LEU A 17 -1.88 -12.15 -4.63
N CYS A 18 -3.12 -12.62 -4.57
CA CYS A 18 -3.51 -13.74 -3.71
C CYS A 18 -2.73 -15.02 -4.03
N GLU A 19 -2.54 -15.33 -5.32
CA GLU A 19 -1.78 -16.50 -5.77
C GLU A 19 -0.31 -16.40 -5.35
N VAL A 20 0.31 -15.24 -5.60
CA VAL A 20 1.71 -14.97 -5.22
C VAL A 20 1.89 -15.05 -3.71
N LEU A 21 1.01 -14.43 -2.92
CA LEU A 21 1.06 -14.49 -1.46
C LEU A 21 0.86 -15.91 -0.94
N THR A 22 -0.08 -16.65 -1.52
CA THR A 22 -0.35 -18.04 -1.14
C THR A 22 0.88 -18.91 -1.38
N GLY A 23 1.50 -18.81 -2.56
CA GLY A 23 2.71 -19.56 -2.88
C GLY A 23 3.86 -19.24 -1.94
N PHE A 24 4.09 -17.95 -1.67
CA PHE A 24 5.17 -17.51 -0.80
C PHE A 24 4.95 -17.90 0.66
N LEU A 25 3.78 -17.64 1.23
CA LEU A 25 3.50 -17.95 2.64
C LEU A 25 3.50 -19.44 2.90
N ASN A 26 2.98 -20.26 1.98
CA ASN A 26 3.06 -21.71 2.07
C ASN A 26 4.50 -22.28 1.91
N SER A 27 5.43 -21.53 1.32
CA SER A 27 6.83 -21.91 1.29
C SER A 27 7.57 -21.69 2.60
N GLN A 28 6.97 -20.93 3.53
CA GLN A 28 7.51 -20.71 4.87
C GLN A 28 7.20 -21.91 5.77
N SER A 29 8.17 -22.38 6.55
CA SER A 29 8.01 -23.56 7.41
C SER A 29 7.06 -23.36 8.59
N ASP A 30 6.76 -22.11 8.93
CA ASP A 30 5.99 -21.70 10.11
C ASP A 30 4.61 -21.12 9.77
N MET A 31 4.22 -21.13 8.48
CA MET A 31 2.95 -20.56 8.02
C MET A 31 2.19 -21.52 7.10
N SER A 32 0.87 -21.42 7.08
CA SER A 32 -0.01 -22.12 6.15
C SER A 32 -1.20 -21.26 5.78
N VAL A 33 -1.41 -21.04 4.48
CA VAL A 33 -2.61 -20.36 3.98
C VAL A 33 -3.78 -21.34 4.04
N VAL A 34 -4.74 -21.06 4.92
CA VAL A 34 -5.93 -21.90 5.13
C VAL A 34 -7.09 -21.54 4.22
N GLY A 35 -7.03 -20.38 3.55
CA GLY A 35 -8.03 -19.93 2.60
C GLY A 35 -7.68 -18.59 1.97
N VAL A 36 -8.42 -18.28 0.90
CA VAL A 36 -8.37 -16.98 0.21
C VAL A 36 -9.81 -16.50 0.04
N ALA A 37 -10.08 -15.23 0.25
CA ALA A 37 -11.36 -14.58 -0.02
C ALA A 37 -11.13 -13.36 -0.92
N TYR A 38 -12.09 -13.04 -1.77
CA TYR A 38 -11.97 -11.98 -2.77
C TYR A 38 -12.89 -10.79 -2.51
N ASP A 39 -13.67 -10.85 -1.43
CA ASP A 39 -14.45 -9.74 -0.91
C ASP A 39 -14.71 -9.89 0.59
N GLY A 40 -15.21 -8.83 1.22
CA GLY A 40 -15.44 -8.83 2.66
C GLY A 40 -16.57 -9.75 3.12
N ILE A 41 -17.55 -10.07 2.26
CA ILE A 41 -18.65 -10.98 2.60
C ILE A 41 -18.12 -12.40 2.69
N GLU A 42 -17.32 -12.81 1.70
CA GLU A 42 -16.64 -14.10 1.70
C GLU A 42 -15.64 -14.20 2.87
N ALA A 43 -14.94 -13.11 3.17
CA ALA A 43 -14.01 -13.03 4.29
C ALA A 43 -14.69 -13.35 5.62
N LEU A 44 -15.82 -12.71 5.93
CA LEU A 44 -16.57 -12.95 7.18
C LEU A 44 -16.98 -14.41 7.33
N ARG A 45 -17.45 -15.03 6.25
CA ARG A 45 -17.83 -16.44 6.24
C ARG A 45 -16.61 -17.33 6.52
N LYS A 46 -15.50 -17.13 5.80
CA LYS A 46 -14.27 -17.93 5.93
C LYS A 46 -13.58 -17.72 7.29
N ILE A 47 -13.62 -16.53 7.88
CA ILE A 47 -13.11 -16.28 9.23
C ILE A 47 -13.85 -17.18 10.24
N SER A 48 -15.18 -17.25 10.13
CA SER A 48 -15.99 -18.09 11.04
C SER A 48 -15.82 -19.58 10.80
N GLU A 49 -15.66 -20.02 9.55
CA GLU A 49 -15.53 -21.44 9.18
C GLU A 49 -14.12 -21.98 9.43
N LEU A 50 -13.10 -21.19 9.14
CA LEU A 50 -11.71 -21.65 9.14
C LEU A 50 -10.97 -21.30 10.43
N GLU A 51 -11.49 -20.39 11.25
CA GLU A 51 -10.85 -19.91 12.49
C GLU A 51 -9.33 -19.64 12.29
N PRO A 52 -8.92 -18.73 11.37
CA PRO A 52 -7.52 -18.45 11.11
C PRO A 52 -6.86 -17.76 12.32
N ASP A 53 -5.54 -17.90 12.47
CA ASP A 53 -4.78 -17.14 13.47
C ASP A 53 -4.56 -15.69 13.03
N VAL A 54 -4.34 -15.49 11.73
CA VAL A 54 -4.09 -14.17 11.11
C VAL A 54 -4.94 -14.02 9.85
N VAL A 55 -5.49 -12.82 9.67
CA VAL A 55 -6.13 -12.38 8.43
C VAL A 55 -5.29 -11.28 7.82
N VAL A 56 -4.78 -11.50 6.61
CA VAL A 56 -4.19 -10.46 5.75
C VAL A 56 -5.34 -9.85 4.96
N LEU A 57 -5.67 -8.59 5.20
CA LEU A 57 -6.92 -7.97 4.76
C LEU A 57 -6.64 -6.71 3.94
N ASP A 58 -7.03 -6.70 2.66
CA ASP A 58 -7.09 -5.47 1.89
C ASP A 58 -8.25 -4.58 2.35
N ILE A 59 -8.05 -3.26 2.27
CA ILE A 59 -9.10 -2.28 2.58
C ILE A 59 -10.04 -2.10 1.41
N ILE A 60 -9.52 -2.00 0.20
CA ILE A 60 -10.30 -1.62 -0.98
C ILE A 60 -10.74 -2.88 -1.72
N MET A 61 -11.97 -3.31 -1.48
CA MET A 61 -12.58 -4.48 -2.12
C MET A 61 -14.03 -4.21 -2.50
N PRO A 62 -14.58 -4.93 -3.52
CA PRO A 62 -15.97 -4.82 -3.89
C PRO A 62 -16.91 -5.38 -2.79
N HIS A 63 -18.20 -5.01 -2.86
CA HIS A 63 -19.31 -5.43 -2.01
C HIS A 63 -19.17 -5.00 -0.54
N LEU A 64 -18.18 -5.47 0.17
CA LEU A 64 -17.85 -5.10 1.55
C LEU A 64 -16.35 -4.87 1.64
N ASP A 65 -15.96 -3.66 1.97
CA ASP A 65 -14.56 -3.26 2.13
C ASP A 65 -13.94 -3.80 3.43
N GLY A 66 -12.61 -3.70 3.57
CA GLY A 66 -11.90 -4.22 4.72
C GLY A 66 -12.25 -3.51 6.04
N MET A 67 -12.63 -2.22 5.99
CA MET A 67 -13.10 -1.51 7.19
C MET A 67 -14.42 -2.09 7.67
N GLY A 68 -15.38 -2.30 6.76
CA GLY A 68 -16.65 -2.91 7.08
C GLY A 68 -16.54 -4.36 7.58
N VAL A 69 -15.51 -5.09 7.17
CA VAL A 69 -15.20 -6.42 7.76
C VAL A 69 -14.78 -6.26 9.21
N LEU A 70 -13.84 -5.37 9.53
CA LEU A 70 -13.37 -5.12 10.89
C LEU A 70 -14.49 -4.63 11.81
N GLU A 71 -15.33 -3.69 11.36
CA GLU A 71 -16.47 -3.17 12.11
C GLU A 71 -17.44 -4.28 12.48
N ARG A 72 -17.87 -5.10 11.50
CA ARG A 72 -18.81 -6.21 11.77
C ARG A 72 -18.24 -7.24 12.73
N LEU A 73 -16.93 -7.53 12.66
CA LEU A 73 -16.28 -8.46 13.58
C LEU A 73 -16.09 -7.87 14.98
N SER A 74 -15.98 -6.54 15.11
CA SER A 74 -15.90 -5.87 16.41
C SER A 74 -17.22 -6.00 17.22
N GLU A 75 -18.36 -6.09 16.51
CA GLU A 75 -19.69 -6.26 17.10
C GLU A 75 -20.01 -7.73 17.42
N GLN A 76 -19.28 -8.68 16.83
CA GLN A 76 -19.50 -10.11 17.02
C GLN A 76 -18.64 -10.66 18.16
N ARG A 77 -19.23 -11.53 19.00
CA ARG A 77 -18.48 -12.32 19.98
C ARG A 77 -17.91 -13.56 19.28
N LEU A 78 -16.70 -13.43 18.74
CA LEU A 78 -15.95 -14.58 18.20
C LEU A 78 -15.36 -15.40 19.36
N ASN A 79 -15.42 -16.73 19.26
CA ASN A 79 -14.75 -17.62 20.20
C ASN A 79 -13.21 -17.50 20.10
N HIS A 80 -12.73 -17.27 18.88
CA HIS A 80 -11.34 -16.98 18.57
C HIS A 80 -11.29 -15.76 17.64
N ARG A 81 -10.70 -14.64 18.12
CA ARG A 81 -10.50 -13.46 17.28
C ARG A 81 -9.15 -13.56 16.59
N PRO A 82 -9.11 -13.61 15.25
CA PRO A 82 -7.85 -13.60 14.53
C PRO A 82 -7.13 -12.26 14.69
N LYS A 83 -5.83 -12.25 14.47
CA LYS A 83 -5.06 -11.03 14.30
C LYS A 83 -5.27 -10.45 12.89
N PHE A 84 -5.34 -9.14 12.76
CA PHE A 84 -5.55 -8.46 11.48
C PHE A 84 -4.29 -7.69 11.05
N VAL A 85 -3.71 -8.11 9.92
CA VAL A 85 -2.67 -7.39 9.20
C VAL A 85 -3.32 -6.74 7.97
N VAL A 86 -3.56 -5.44 8.03
CA VAL A 86 -4.30 -4.72 7.00
C VAL A 86 -3.36 -4.24 5.91
N LEU A 87 -3.71 -4.50 4.64
CA LEU A 87 -3.03 -3.96 3.47
C LEU A 87 -3.73 -2.67 3.03
N THR A 88 -3.00 -1.59 2.83
CA THR A 88 -3.59 -0.30 2.45
C THR A 88 -2.77 0.42 1.40
N ALA A 89 -3.42 1.04 0.43
CA ALA A 89 -2.78 1.97 -0.50
C ALA A 89 -2.60 3.38 0.11
N LEU A 90 -3.26 3.66 1.25
CA LEU A 90 -3.32 4.99 1.86
C LEU A 90 -2.53 4.99 3.18
N GLY A 91 -1.33 5.58 3.16
CA GLY A 91 -0.48 5.78 4.35
C GLY A 91 -0.82 7.03 5.18
N GLN A 92 -2.03 7.58 5.09
CA GLN A 92 -2.42 8.75 5.85
C GLN A 92 -2.66 8.42 7.32
N GLU A 93 -2.07 9.19 8.25
CA GLU A 93 -2.20 8.99 9.71
C GLU A 93 -3.64 8.81 10.20
N ARG A 94 -4.58 9.51 9.56
CA ARG A 94 -5.99 9.48 9.92
C ARG A 94 -6.66 8.13 9.66
N ILE A 95 -6.31 7.47 8.56
CA ILE A 95 -6.82 6.13 8.22
C ILE A 95 -6.20 5.08 9.13
N VAL A 96 -4.91 5.22 9.41
CA VAL A 96 -4.18 4.33 10.33
C VAL A 96 -4.79 4.37 11.74
N GLN A 97 -5.13 5.57 12.23
CA GLN A 97 -5.79 5.70 13.54
C GLN A 97 -7.16 5.03 13.53
N GLN A 98 -7.98 5.25 12.50
CA GLN A 98 -9.28 4.60 12.38
C GLN A 98 -9.17 3.07 12.35
N LEU A 99 -8.23 2.52 11.56
CA LEU A 99 -7.99 1.08 11.49
C LEU A 99 -7.60 0.48 12.85
N THR A 100 -6.78 1.19 13.62
CA THR A 100 -6.38 0.77 14.96
C THR A 100 -7.57 0.79 15.93
N ASP A 101 -8.41 1.83 15.86
CA ASP A 101 -9.58 2.00 16.73
C ASP A 101 -10.64 0.91 16.48
N ILE A 102 -10.81 0.44 15.22
CA ILE A 102 -11.75 -0.63 14.86
C ILE A 102 -11.14 -2.03 14.99
N GLY A 103 -9.83 -2.15 15.34
CA GLY A 103 -9.23 -3.39 15.77
C GLY A 103 -8.27 -4.06 14.80
N ALA A 104 -7.63 -3.32 13.90
CA ALA A 104 -6.45 -3.81 13.19
C ALA A 104 -5.27 -3.96 14.17
N ASP A 105 -4.55 -5.08 14.09
CA ASP A 105 -3.37 -5.32 14.92
C ASP A 105 -2.10 -4.76 14.27
N TYR A 106 -2.07 -4.70 12.95
CA TYR A 106 -0.98 -4.13 12.16
C TYR A 106 -1.47 -3.65 10.80
N TYR A 107 -0.73 -2.75 10.15
CA TYR A 107 -0.98 -2.38 8.76
C TYR A 107 0.30 -2.37 7.93
N VAL A 108 0.17 -2.66 6.64
CA VAL A 108 1.24 -2.65 5.65
C VAL A 108 0.79 -1.79 4.47
N VAL A 109 1.61 -0.82 4.09
CA VAL A 109 1.29 0.08 2.97
C VAL A 109 1.71 -0.57 1.65
N LYS A 110 0.81 -0.61 0.68
CA LYS A 110 1.09 -1.04 -0.71
C LYS A 110 1.84 0.08 -1.45
N PRO A 111 2.89 -0.21 -2.27
CA PRO A 111 3.49 -1.52 -2.52
C PRO A 111 4.39 -2.00 -1.36
N PHE A 112 4.42 -3.30 -1.09
CA PHE A 112 5.22 -3.90 -0.04
C PHE A 112 6.06 -5.08 -0.56
N ASP A 113 7.14 -5.38 0.16
CA ASP A 113 7.89 -6.60 -0.04
C ASP A 113 7.22 -7.79 0.69
N ILE A 114 7.09 -8.92 0.00
CA ILE A 114 6.38 -10.09 0.51
C ILE A 114 7.08 -10.71 1.73
N GLN A 115 8.42 -10.67 1.77
CA GLN A 115 9.18 -11.11 2.93
C GLN A 115 8.86 -10.24 4.16
N THR A 116 8.78 -8.92 3.95
CA THR A 116 8.38 -7.96 4.99
C THR A 116 7.00 -8.31 5.55
N LEU A 117 6.04 -8.66 4.71
CA LEU A 117 4.70 -9.07 5.16
C LEU A 117 4.77 -10.32 6.05
N ALA A 118 5.54 -11.34 5.66
CA ALA A 118 5.71 -12.55 6.48
C ALA A 118 6.33 -12.24 7.85
N ASP A 119 7.32 -11.35 7.89
CA ASP A 119 7.95 -10.94 9.15
C ASP A 119 6.98 -10.17 10.06
N ARG A 120 6.07 -9.37 9.48
CA ARG A 120 5.00 -8.71 10.24
C ARG A 120 3.97 -9.67 10.78
N ILE A 121 3.59 -10.69 10.02
CA ILE A 121 2.73 -11.78 10.51
C ILE A 121 3.37 -12.45 11.73
N ARG A 122 4.66 -12.80 11.67
CA ARG A 122 5.39 -13.37 12.81
C ARG A 122 5.39 -12.44 14.03
N GLN A 123 5.65 -11.16 13.81
CA GLN A 123 5.69 -10.16 14.86
C GLN A 123 4.35 -10.04 15.59
N VAL A 124 3.24 -9.97 14.84
CA VAL A 124 1.89 -9.85 15.40
C VAL A 124 1.51 -11.09 16.21
N MET A 125 1.96 -12.27 15.80
CA MET A 125 1.71 -13.52 16.50
C MET A 125 2.59 -13.70 17.75
N SER A 126 3.79 -13.13 17.76
CA SER A 126 4.74 -13.27 18.88
C SER A 126 4.46 -12.30 20.03
N SER A 127 3.62 -11.27 19.85
CA SER A 127 3.33 -10.27 20.88
C SER A 127 2.16 -10.73 21.75
N PRO A 128 2.35 -11.07 23.05
CA PRO A 128 1.24 -11.26 23.97
C PRO A 128 0.58 -9.90 24.21
N GLN A 129 -0.71 -9.81 23.94
CA GLN A 129 -1.65 -8.75 24.35
C GLN A 129 -1.04 -7.63 25.19
N GLU A 130 -0.69 -6.50 24.55
CA GLU A 130 -0.73 -5.16 25.13
C GLU A 130 -0.35 -4.11 24.07
N ILE A 131 -1.29 -3.81 23.16
CA ILE A 131 -1.24 -2.55 22.43
C ILE A 131 -2.47 -1.70 22.82
N LYS A 132 -2.67 -1.54 24.12
CA LYS A 132 -3.39 -0.38 24.66
C LYS A 132 -2.36 0.69 24.97
N GLY A 133 -2.17 1.63 24.07
CA GLY A 133 -1.52 2.90 24.39
C GLY A 133 -0.03 3.03 24.06
N ARG A 134 0.54 2.40 23.05
CA ARG A 134 1.86 2.77 22.52
C ARG A 134 1.78 3.27 21.09
N LYS A 135 1.84 4.60 20.96
CA LYS A 135 2.36 5.28 19.78
C LYS A 135 3.81 4.85 19.57
N THR A 136 4.04 3.87 18.77
CA THR A 136 5.25 3.70 17.96
C THR A 136 4.98 2.53 17.05
N ILE A 137 4.25 2.83 16.00
CA ILE A 137 4.40 2.06 14.80
C ILE A 137 5.78 2.48 14.32
N ASP A 138 6.78 1.63 14.53
CA ASP A 138 8.01 1.71 13.77
C ASP A 138 7.63 1.43 12.30
N TYR A 139 7.08 2.45 11.67
CA TYR A 139 7.03 2.54 10.23
C TYR A 139 8.50 2.63 9.79
N VAL A 140 9.12 1.49 9.59
CA VAL A 140 10.24 1.40 8.67
C VAL A 140 9.58 1.24 7.30
N PRO A 141 9.47 2.32 6.51
CA PRO A 141 9.07 2.14 5.12
C PRO A 141 10.08 1.14 4.53
N PRO A 142 9.61 0.14 3.74
CA PRO A 142 10.54 -0.57 2.86
C PRO A 142 11.34 0.51 2.14
N PRO A 143 12.61 0.27 1.76
CA PRO A 143 13.33 1.22 0.96
C PRO A 143 12.40 1.55 -0.20
N ARG A 144 11.78 2.72 -0.12
CA ARG A 144 10.84 3.17 -1.15
C ARG A 144 11.70 3.23 -2.39
N ASP A 145 11.45 2.33 -3.32
CA ASP A 145 11.80 2.64 -4.68
C ASP A 145 10.85 3.75 -5.13
N LEU A 146 11.19 4.95 -4.66
CA LEU A 146 10.47 6.19 -4.92
C LEU A 146 10.26 6.36 -6.43
N HIS A 147 11.21 5.88 -7.22
CA HIS A 147 11.13 5.88 -8.67
C HIS A 147 9.99 5.01 -9.20
N SER A 148 9.79 3.81 -8.67
CA SER A 148 8.69 2.92 -9.07
C SER A 148 7.34 3.47 -8.65
N GLU A 149 7.22 4.02 -7.44
CA GLU A 149 5.97 4.59 -6.94
C GLU A 149 5.54 5.82 -7.75
N VAL A 150 6.47 6.75 -7.98
CA VAL A 150 6.23 7.94 -8.80
C VAL A 150 5.94 7.55 -10.25
N THR A 151 6.64 6.56 -10.80
CA THR A 151 6.41 6.02 -12.14
C THR A 151 4.97 5.53 -12.30
N ARG A 152 4.47 4.76 -11.33
CA ARG A 152 3.08 4.25 -11.35
C ARG A 152 2.08 5.39 -11.29
N LEU A 153 2.24 6.35 -10.38
CA LEU A 153 1.35 7.50 -10.26
C LEU A 153 1.26 8.30 -11.57
N ILE A 154 2.38 8.58 -12.21
CA ILE A 154 2.42 9.32 -13.48
C ILE A 154 1.74 8.53 -14.61
N HIS A 155 1.89 7.19 -14.61
CA HIS A 155 1.21 6.31 -15.56
C HIS A 155 -0.31 6.34 -15.34
N ASP A 156 -0.77 6.22 -14.09
CA ASP A 156 -2.19 6.23 -13.71
C ASP A 156 -2.86 7.57 -14.04
N MET A 157 -2.11 8.68 -14.00
CA MET A 157 -2.54 10.00 -14.49
C MET A 157 -2.69 10.07 -16.03
N GLY A 158 -2.34 9.01 -16.76
CA GLY A 158 -2.46 8.93 -18.22
C GLY A 158 -1.34 9.62 -18.99
N ILE A 159 -0.19 9.90 -18.36
CA ILE A 159 0.98 10.46 -19.03
C ILE A 159 1.75 9.34 -19.75
N PRO A 160 1.90 9.39 -21.09
CA PRO A 160 2.59 8.36 -21.83
C PRO A 160 4.08 8.27 -21.50
N ALA A 161 4.61 7.07 -21.24
CA ALA A 161 6.00 6.85 -20.88
C ALA A 161 7.01 7.18 -22.00
N ASN A 162 6.57 7.27 -23.25
CA ASN A 162 7.41 7.53 -24.43
C ASN A 162 7.72 9.01 -24.69
N ILE A 163 7.19 9.94 -23.89
CA ILE A 163 7.46 11.37 -24.02
C ILE A 163 8.47 11.84 -22.98
N ARG A 164 9.34 12.80 -23.37
CA ARG A 164 10.36 13.35 -22.45
C ARG A 164 9.77 14.00 -21.19
N GLY A 165 8.59 14.57 -21.30
CA GLY A 165 7.88 15.18 -20.17
C GLY A 165 7.60 14.18 -19.04
N TYR A 166 7.34 12.91 -19.35
CA TYR A 166 7.18 11.83 -18.38
C TYR A 166 8.42 11.69 -17.47
N THR A 167 9.60 11.59 -18.07
CA THR A 167 10.85 11.43 -17.34
C THR A 167 11.18 12.66 -16.51
N TYR A 168 10.91 13.85 -17.03
CA TYR A 168 11.16 15.12 -16.32
C TYR A 168 10.19 15.31 -15.15
N ILE A 169 8.92 14.97 -15.30
CA ILE A 169 7.93 15.00 -14.20
C ILE A 169 8.35 14.02 -13.09
N ARG A 170 8.73 12.80 -13.44
CA ARG A 170 9.19 11.81 -12.47
C ARG A 170 10.34 12.34 -11.63
N GLU A 171 11.37 12.87 -12.26
CA GLU A 171 12.53 13.40 -11.57
C GLU A 171 12.20 14.64 -10.73
N ALA A 172 11.38 15.55 -11.28
CA ALA A 172 10.92 16.73 -10.55
C ALA A 172 10.19 16.34 -9.25
N ILE A 173 9.31 15.33 -9.29
CA ILE A 173 8.59 14.82 -8.09
C ILE A 173 9.59 14.25 -7.07
N ILE A 174 10.57 13.48 -7.51
CA ILE A 174 11.59 12.89 -6.64
C ILE A 174 12.42 13.97 -5.94
N LEU A 175 12.85 15.01 -6.68
CA LEU A 175 13.57 16.14 -6.12
C LEU A 175 12.74 16.90 -5.08
N VAL A 176 11.46 17.12 -5.36
CA VAL A 176 10.54 17.81 -4.43
C VAL A 176 10.27 16.99 -3.16
N ILE A 177 10.19 15.67 -3.26
CA ILE A 177 10.04 14.80 -2.07
C ILE A 177 11.29 14.91 -1.18
N GLY A 178 12.49 14.99 -1.79
CA GLY A 178 13.73 15.19 -1.04
C GLY A 178 13.89 16.62 -0.47
N GLU A 179 13.40 17.63 -1.18
CA GLU A 179 13.51 19.06 -0.84
C GLU A 179 12.21 19.79 -1.17
N PRO A 180 11.20 19.79 -0.28
CA PRO A 180 9.88 20.38 -0.53
C PRO A 180 9.89 21.88 -0.84
N THR A 181 10.93 22.59 -0.42
CA THR A 181 11.12 24.03 -0.68
C THR A 181 11.20 24.38 -2.17
N LEU A 182 11.60 23.42 -3.02
CA LEU A 182 11.66 23.57 -4.47
C LEU A 182 10.30 23.89 -5.12
N LEU A 183 9.18 23.53 -4.48
CA LEU A 183 7.84 23.91 -4.95
C LEU A 183 7.60 25.42 -4.93
N ASN A 184 8.28 26.15 -4.05
CA ASN A 184 8.14 27.59 -3.96
C ASN A 184 8.90 28.33 -5.09
N SER A 185 9.75 27.60 -5.84
CA SER A 185 10.65 28.20 -6.84
C SER A 185 10.81 27.31 -8.09
N VAL A 186 9.68 26.84 -8.64
CA VAL A 186 9.64 25.82 -9.71
C VAL A 186 10.46 26.23 -10.93
N THR A 187 10.27 27.45 -11.45
CA THR A 187 10.96 27.91 -12.67
C THR A 187 12.41 28.35 -12.42
N LYS A 188 12.72 28.81 -11.20
CA LYS A 188 14.06 29.32 -10.88
C LYS A 188 15.00 28.27 -10.29
N GLU A 189 14.46 27.20 -9.68
CA GLU A 189 15.26 26.18 -9.01
C GLU A 189 14.95 24.77 -9.48
N LEU A 190 13.68 24.34 -9.48
CA LEU A 190 13.33 22.97 -9.80
C LEU A 190 13.64 22.62 -11.26
N TYR A 191 13.17 23.42 -12.23
CA TYR A 191 13.44 23.14 -13.65
C TYR A 191 14.91 23.20 -14.02
N PRO A 192 15.73 24.13 -13.52
CA PRO A 192 17.18 24.09 -13.71
C PRO A 192 17.83 22.82 -13.17
N ARG A 193 17.48 22.35 -11.97
CA ARG A 193 18.02 21.10 -11.41
C ARG A 193 17.66 19.89 -12.25
N VAL A 194 16.40 19.78 -12.70
CA VAL A 194 16.00 18.72 -13.64
C VAL A 194 16.78 18.84 -14.94
N ALA A 195 17.02 20.04 -15.44
CA ALA A 195 17.78 20.29 -16.67
C ALA A 195 19.23 19.83 -16.55
N GLU A 196 19.87 20.03 -15.40
CA GLU A 196 21.24 19.54 -15.12
C GLU A 196 21.32 18.02 -15.18
N ILE A 197 20.35 17.30 -14.56
CA ILE A 197 20.34 15.83 -14.55
C ILE A 197 20.23 15.25 -15.97
N PHE A 198 19.51 15.92 -16.86
CA PHE A 198 19.25 15.42 -18.22
C PHE A 198 20.07 16.11 -19.31
N ASP A 199 21.07 16.87 -18.95
CA ASP A 199 21.93 17.66 -19.88
C ASP A 199 21.10 18.45 -20.91
N THR A 200 20.18 19.28 -20.39
CA THR A 200 19.24 20.07 -21.20
C THR A 200 19.06 21.48 -20.62
N THR A 201 18.08 22.22 -21.09
CA THR A 201 17.79 23.57 -20.59
C THR A 201 16.46 23.62 -19.81
N ALA A 202 16.38 24.49 -18.81
CA ALA A 202 15.16 24.68 -18.02
C ALA A 202 13.92 24.97 -18.89
N ALA A 203 14.09 25.76 -19.96
CA ALA A 203 13.01 26.06 -20.90
C ALA A 203 12.51 24.82 -21.67
N ARG A 204 13.39 23.86 -21.98
CA ARG A 204 13.01 22.59 -22.61
C ARG A 204 12.30 21.68 -21.61
N VAL A 205 12.74 21.66 -20.36
CA VAL A 205 12.08 20.92 -19.26
C VAL A 205 10.67 21.45 -19.07
N GLU A 206 10.50 22.76 -18.91
CA GLU A 206 9.19 23.40 -18.75
C GLU A 206 8.24 23.05 -19.90
N ARG A 207 8.70 23.20 -21.13
CA ARG A 207 7.87 22.90 -22.31
C ARG A 207 7.45 21.43 -22.36
N ALA A 208 8.37 20.51 -22.06
CA ALA A 208 8.08 19.08 -22.08
C ALA A 208 7.12 18.66 -20.96
N ILE A 209 7.25 19.24 -19.77
CA ILE A 209 6.34 19.00 -18.63
C ILE A 209 4.95 19.56 -18.98
N ARG A 210 4.85 20.78 -19.48
CA ARG A 210 3.57 21.38 -19.89
C ARG A 210 2.85 20.51 -20.94
N HIS A 211 3.57 20.05 -21.95
CA HIS A 211 3.02 19.17 -22.97
C HIS A 211 2.54 17.83 -22.40
N ALA A 212 3.26 17.25 -21.45
CA ALA A 212 2.86 16.02 -20.79
C ALA A 212 1.56 16.19 -19.98
N ILE A 213 1.43 17.30 -19.26
CA ILE A 213 0.21 17.67 -18.52
C ILE A 213 -0.97 17.86 -19.47
N GLU A 214 -0.78 18.53 -20.60
CA GLU A 214 -1.83 18.71 -21.62
C GLU A 214 -2.33 17.37 -22.18
N ILE A 215 -1.42 16.41 -22.41
CA ILE A 215 -1.81 15.05 -22.84
C ILE A 215 -2.60 14.32 -21.74
N ALA A 216 -2.15 14.39 -20.48
CA ALA A 216 -2.85 13.81 -19.35
C ALA A 216 -4.26 14.38 -19.21
N TRP A 217 -4.40 15.70 -19.34
CA TRP A 217 -5.70 16.38 -19.25
C TRP A 217 -6.68 15.96 -20.36
N THR A 218 -6.17 15.67 -21.56
CA THR A 218 -7.01 15.28 -22.70
C THR A 218 -7.31 13.79 -22.80
N ARG A 219 -6.47 12.94 -22.20
CA ARG A 219 -6.54 11.47 -22.31
C ARG A 219 -6.59 10.74 -20.99
N GLY A 220 -6.28 11.43 -19.89
CA GLY A 220 -6.15 10.86 -18.56
C GLY A 220 -7.48 10.64 -17.85
N ASN A 221 -7.41 9.97 -16.72
CA ASN A 221 -8.54 9.77 -15.83
C ASN A 221 -8.79 11.07 -15.06
N ILE A 222 -9.83 11.83 -15.45
CA ILE A 222 -10.18 13.15 -14.89
C ILE A 222 -10.46 13.07 -13.37
N GLU A 223 -10.89 11.91 -12.86
CA GLU A 223 -11.13 11.70 -11.43
C GLU A 223 -9.86 11.73 -10.57
N LEU A 224 -8.70 11.44 -11.15
CA LEU A 224 -7.40 11.52 -10.46
C LEU A 224 -6.74 12.91 -10.53
N LEU A 225 -7.28 13.82 -11.35
CA LEU A 225 -6.73 15.15 -11.58
C LEU A 225 -7.49 16.26 -10.82
N ASN A 226 -8.59 15.95 -10.16
CA ASN A 226 -9.39 16.80 -9.29
C ASN A 226 -9.18 16.43 -7.82
#